data_cc48731472c91833000b1d46587e9b6c
#
_entry.id   cc48731472c91833000b1d46587e9b6c
#
_cell.length_a   1.000
_cell.length_b   1.000
_cell.length_c   1.000
_cell.angle_alpha   90.00
_cell.angle_beta   90.00
_cell.angle_gamma   90.00
#
_symmetry.space_group_name_H-M   'P 1'
#
loop_
_entity.id
_entity.type
_entity.pdbx_description
1 polymer ?
#
loop_
_entity_poly.entity_id
_entity_poly.type
_entity_poly.pdbx_seq_one_letter_code
_entity_poly.pdbx_strand_id
1 'polypeptide(L)'
;DPELSRGLGDVYKRQVAGAIEGRFLGLPSIAMSLASWECKHFDTAGNIAKLLVAQIDKSPLAYNTIINVNVPDIPMTEINGIKSTRLGNRHKSEPSIQDLNDPSLYWIGENGKEADNGEGTDFHAVTNNFVSVTPLQIDLTKYPEIKQVSDWLEKINY
;
A
#
# COMPACT_ATOMS: atom_id res chain seq x y z
N ASP A 1 2.91 17.07 7.79
CA ASP A 1 2.97 16.46 9.12
C ASP A 1 3.50 15.03 9.00
N PRO A 2 4.70 14.72 9.52
CA PRO A 2 5.31 13.39 9.38
C PRO A 2 4.52 12.28 10.10
N GLU A 3 3.60 12.64 10.98
CA GLU A 3 2.83 11.67 11.75
C GLU A 3 1.65 11.03 11.00
N LEU A 4 1.25 11.61 9.86
CA LEU A 4 0.10 11.12 9.08
C LEU A 4 0.40 9.92 8.17
N SER A 5 1.66 9.46 8.08
CA SER A 5 2.07 8.35 7.21
C SER A 5 2.29 7.03 7.95
N ARG A 6 1.64 6.82 9.09
CA ARG A 6 1.89 5.71 10.01
C ARG A 6 1.21 4.41 9.58
N GLY A 7 1.92 3.59 8.83
CA GLY A 7 1.61 2.19 8.61
C GLY A 7 1.46 1.77 7.16
N LEU A 8 1.78 0.50 6.87
CA LEU A 8 1.62 -0.11 5.55
C LEU A 8 0.18 0.03 5.00
N GLY A 9 -0.83 0.16 5.88
CA GLY A 9 -2.22 0.41 5.49
C GLY A 9 -2.52 1.83 4.98
N ASP A 10 -1.68 2.84 5.27
CA ASP A 10 -1.82 4.22 4.78
C ASP A 10 -1.08 4.48 3.45
N VAL A 11 -0.35 3.49 2.98
CA VAL A 11 0.39 3.52 1.69
C VAL A 11 -0.53 3.86 0.52
N TYR A 12 -1.80 3.49 0.58
CA TYR A 12 -2.79 3.82 -0.44
C TYR A 12 -2.99 5.30 -0.71
N LYS A 13 -2.81 6.16 0.28
CA LYS A 13 -3.25 7.55 0.15
C LYS A 13 -2.23 8.46 -0.56
N ARG A 14 -0.93 8.21 -0.40
CA ARG A 14 0.11 9.08 -0.98
C ARG A 14 0.99 8.38 -1.99
N GLN A 15 1.56 7.26 -1.63
CA GLN A 15 2.51 6.50 -2.46
C GLN A 15 1.82 5.94 -3.71
N VAL A 16 0.70 5.24 -3.52
CA VAL A 16 -0.06 4.66 -4.62
C VAL A 16 -0.78 5.73 -5.43
N ALA A 17 -1.21 6.85 -4.82
CA ALA A 17 -1.81 7.96 -5.55
C ALA A 17 -0.89 8.52 -6.65
N GLY A 18 0.40 8.74 -6.35
CA GLY A 18 1.37 9.16 -7.35
C GLY A 18 1.53 8.16 -8.50
N ALA A 19 1.51 6.87 -8.18
CA ALA A 19 1.57 5.82 -9.20
C ALA A 19 0.27 5.71 -10.02
N ILE A 20 -0.89 5.98 -9.39
CA ILE A 20 -2.18 6.07 -10.08
C ILE A 20 -2.14 7.19 -11.13
N GLU A 21 -1.65 8.37 -10.77
CA GLU A 21 -1.48 9.48 -11.72
C GLU A 21 -0.45 9.15 -12.80
N GLY A 22 0.68 8.55 -12.43
CA GLY A 22 1.75 8.18 -13.36
C GLY A 22 1.30 7.25 -14.48
N ARG A 23 0.31 6.39 -14.26
CA ARG A 23 -0.23 5.50 -15.30
C ARG A 23 -0.86 6.24 -16.49
N PHE A 24 -1.39 7.45 -16.30
CA PHE A 24 -1.96 8.24 -17.41
C PHE A 24 -0.92 8.59 -18.47
N LEU A 25 0.37 8.40 -18.15
CA LEU A 25 1.46 8.50 -19.13
C LEU A 25 1.54 7.26 -20.05
N GLY A 26 0.69 6.25 -19.87
CA GLY A 26 0.66 5.04 -20.70
C GLY A 26 1.74 4.02 -20.38
N LEU A 27 2.41 4.16 -19.24
CA LEU A 27 3.46 3.26 -18.76
C LEU A 27 3.05 2.55 -17.47
N PRO A 28 3.54 1.33 -17.21
CA PRO A 28 3.40 0.69 -15.91
C PRO A 28 3.98 1.58 -14.81
N SER A 29 3.27 1.69 -13.69
CA SER A 29 3.68 2.55 -12.58
C SER A 29 4.07 1.72 -11.38
N ILE A 30 5.17 2.12 -10.71
CA ILE A 30 5.68 1.48 -9.50
C ILE A 30 5.57 2.47 -8.33
N ALA A 31 4.88 2.05 -7.27
CA ALA A 31 4.87 2.72 -5.98
C ALA A 31 5.82 1.98 -5.05
N MET A 32 6.83 2.64 -4.51
CA MET A 32 7.83 2.01 -3.64
C MET A 32 7.83 2.61 -2.24
N SER A 33 7.97 1.75 -1.24
CA SER A 33 8.10 2.12 0.16
C SER A 33 9.22 1.31 0.82
N LEU A 34 10.04 1.99 1.61
CA LEU A 34 10.90 1.35 2.59
C LEU A 34 10.07 1.12 3.86
N ALA A 35 9.93 -0.14 4.28
CA ALA A 35 8.99 -0.55 5.34
C ALA A 35 9.56 -0.30 6.74
N SER A 36 9.91 0.95 7.03
CA SER A 36 10.46 1.39 8.31
C SER A 36 10.15 2.88 8.55
N TRP A 37 10.19 3.27 9.80
CA TRP A 37 10.14 4.67 10.22
C TRP A 37 11.50 5.37 10.11
N GLU A 38 12.57 4.63 10.39
CA GLU A 38 13.92 5.17 10.44
C GLU A 38 14.53 5.30 9.04
N CYS A 39 14.08 4.49 8.08
CA CYS A 39 14.47 4.53 6.68
C CYS A 39 16.00 4.61 6.49
N LYS A 40 16.72 3.56 6.89
CA LYS A 40 18.20 3.54 6.86
C LYS A 40 18.78 3.03 5.54
N HIS A 41 18.12 2.07 4.89
CA HIS A 41 18.67 1.32 3.75
C HIS A 41 18.00 1.73 2.42
N PHE A 42 18.06 3.03 2.08
CA PHE A 42 17.53 3.54 0.80
C PHE A 42 18.20 2.91 -0.43
N ASP A 43 19.48 2.53 -0.32
CA ASP A 43 20.22 1.85 -1.41
C ASP A 43 19.63 0.46 -1.68
N THR A 44 19.12 -0.26 -0.68
CA THR A 44 18.38 -1.51 -0.90
C THR A 44 17.14 -1.25 -1.74
N ALA A 45 16.31 -0.26 -1.37
CA ALA A 45 15.14 0.11 -2.15
C ALA A 45 15.51 0.55 -3.58
N GLY A 46 16.58 1.36 -3.74
CA GLY A 46 17.09 1.79 -5.04
C GLY A 46 17.57 0.64 -5.93
N ASN A 47 18.23 -0.36 -5.36
CA ASN A 47 18.64 -1.56 -6.09
C ASN A 47 17.45 -2.41 -6.52
N ILE A 48 16.45 -2.61 -5.64
CA ILE A 48 15.19 -3.28 -5.99
C ILE A 48 14.46 -2.53 -7.11
N ALA A 49 14.40 -1.19 -7.05
CA ALA A 49 13.79 -0.38 -8.10
C ALA A 49 14.45 -0.63 -9.47
N LYS A 50 15.78 -0.62 -9.53
CA LYS A 50 16.53 -0.92 -10.76
C LYS A 50 16.22 -2.30 -11.33
N LEU A 51 16.12 -3.32 -10.46
CA LEU A 51 15.79 -4.67 -10.88
C LEU A 51 14.37 -4.75 -11.47
N LEU A 52 13.40 -4.11 -10.84
CA LEU A 52 12.00 -4.12 -11.28
C LEU A 52 11.83 -3.34 -12.59
N VAL A 53 12.45 -2.17 -12.74
CA VAL A 53 12.42 -1.39 -13.98
C VAL A 53 13.05 -2.20 -15.13
N ALA A 54 14.23 -2.78 -14.90
CA ALA A 54 14.88 -3.61 -15.92
C ALA A 54 14.06 -4.86 -16.30
N GLN A 55 13.24 -5.39 -15.38
CA GLN A 55 12.35 -6.49 -15.68
C GLN A 55 11.12 -6.03 -16.49
N ILE A 56 10.57 -4.86 -16.19
CA ILE A 56 9.46 -4.26 -16.96
C ILE A 56 9.89 -3.98 -18.40
N ASP A 57 11.12 -3.48 -18.61
CA ASP A 57 11.66 -3.24 -19.95
C ASP A 57 11.76 -4.52 -20.78
N LYS A 58 12.11 -5.64 -20.14
CA LYS A 58 12.22 -6.95 -20.80
C LYS A 58 10.88 -7.63 -21.02
N SER A 59 9.96 -7.47 -20.09
CA SER A 59 8.66 -8.12 -20.07
C SER A 59 7.62 -7.15 -19.51
N PRO A 60 7.06 -6.27 -20.35
CA PRO A 60 6.12 -5.25 -19.93
C PRO A 60 4.86 -5.85 -19.29
N LEU A 61 4.41 -5.23 -18.21
CA LEU A 61 3.11 -5.49 -17.62
C LEU A 61 2.01 -4.73 -18.37
N ALA A 62 0.75 -5.14 -18.16
CA ALA A 62 -0.38 -4.41 -18.71
C ALA A 62 -0.37 -2.94 -18.25
N TYR A 63 -0.66 -2.02 -19.16
CA TYR A 63 -0.61 -0.56 -18.94
C TYR A 63 -1.48 -0.06 -17.77
N ASN A 64 -2.49 -0.84 -17.38
CA ASN A 64 -3.38 -0.53 -16.27
C ASN A 64 -2.94 -1.17 -14.93
N THR A 65 -1.76 -1.77 -14.88
CA THR A 65 -1.21 -2.38 -13.68
C THR A 65 -0.34 -1.37 -12.93
N ILE A 66 -0.64 -1.19 -11.66
CA ILE A 66 0.23 -0.50 -10.71
C ILE A 66 0.90 -1.57 -9.86
N ILE A 67 2.18 -1.43 -9.60
CA ILE A 67 2.92 -2.31 -8.70
C ILE A 67 3.17 -1.56 -7.40
N ASN A 68 2.65 -2.07 -6.29
CA ASN A 68 2.98 -1.60 -4.96
C ASN A 68 4.10 -2.47 -4.39
N VAL A 69 5.21 -1.83 -4.03
CA VAL A 69 6.43 -2.51 -3.57
C VAL A 69 6.75 -2.04 -2.15
N ASN A 70 6.83 -2.99 -1.22
CA ASN A 70 7.31 -2.73 0.12
C ASN A 70 8.64 -3.45 0.32
N VAL A 71 9.69 -2.68 0.63
CA VAL A 71 11.05 -3.17 0.81
C VAL A 71 11.39 -3.18 2.31
N PRO A 72 11.82 -4.30 2.91
CA PRO A 72 12.33 -4.31 4.26
C PRO A 72 13.52 -3.35 4.42
N ASP A 73 13.59 -2.64 5.56
CA ASP A 73 14.67 -1.68 5.85
C ASP A 73 15.93 -2.39 6.39
N ILE A 74 16.52 -3.24 5.56
CA ILE A 74 17.70 -4.04 5.87
C ILE A 74 18.69 -3.98 4.71
N PRO A 75 19.97 -4.34 4.95
CA PRO A 75 20.96 -4.46 3.88
C PRO A 75 20.50 -5.42 2.78
N MET A 76 20.87 -5.13 1.52
CA MET A 76 20.51 -5.96 0.36
C MET A 76 20.91 -7.44 0.54
N THR A 77 21.99 -7.70 1.28
CA THR A 77 22.50 -9.06 1.57
C THR A 77 21.61 -9.87 2.50
N GLU A 78 20.71 -9.21 3.22
CA GLU A 78 19.76 -9.84 4.15
C GLU A 78 18.36 -10.02 3.55
N ILE A 79 18.14 -9.52 2.33
CA ILE A 79 16.89 -9.73 1.60
C ILE A 79 16.81 -11.19 1.15
N ASN A 80 15.78 -11.89 1.59
CA ASN A 80 15.52 -13.30 1.25
C ASN A 80 14.98 -13.52 -0.15
N GLY A 81 14.64 -12.45 -0.88
CA GLY A 81 14.12 -12.48 -2.24
C GLY A 81 12.91 -11.57 -2.44
N ILE A 82 12.24 -11.72 -3.57
CA ILE A 82 11.08 -10.92 -3.99
C ILE A 82 9.88 -11.85 -4.10
N LYS A 83 8.73 -11.47 -3.52
CA LYS A 83 7.49 -12.26 -3.57
C LYS A 83 6.34 -11.44 -4.15
N SER A 84 5.55 -12.07 -5.01
CA SER A 84 4.23 -11.55 -5.35
C SER A 84 3.29 -11.75 -4.17
N THR A 85 2.58 -10.71 -3.81
CA THR A 85 1.75 -10.67 -2.60
C THR A 85 0.36 -10.10 -2.92
N ARG A 86 -0.55 -10.30 -1.99
CA ARG A 86 -1.78 -9.53 -1.85
C ARG A 86 -1.65 -8.54 -0.69
N LEU A 87 -2.54 -7.56 -0.65
CA LEU A 87 -2.59 -6.65 0.49
C LEU A 87 -3.14 -7.35 1.72
N GLY A 88 -2.49 -7.14 2.85
CA GLY A 88 -3.02 -7.45 4.15
C GLY A 88 -3.96 -6.35 4.65
N ASN A 89 -4.65 -6.59 5.75
CA ASN A 89 -5.56 -5.64 6.38
C ASN A 89 -5.11 -5.29 7.79
N ARG A 90 -5.49 -4.08 8.24
CA ARG A 90 -5.35 -3.67 9.64
C ARG A 90 -6.71 -3.63 10.32
N HIS A 91 -6.71 -3.82 11.63
CA HIS A 91 -7.86 -3.49 12.46
C HIS A 91 -8.16 -1.99 12.37
N LYS A 92 -9.38 -1.62 12.74
CA LYS A 92 -9.77 -0.21 12.85
C LYS A 92 -8.77 0.53 13.75
N SER A 93 -8.40 1.74 13.33
CA SER A 93 -7.56 2.63 14.14
C SER A 93 -8.23 2.95 15.48
N GLU A 94 -7.42 3.22 16.49
CA GLU A 94 -7.91 3.73 17.76
C GLU A 94 -8.64 5.07 17.55
N PRO A 95 -9.64 5.39 18.38
CA PRO A 95 -10.32 6.69 18.33
C PRO A 95 -9.32 7.85 18.49
N SER A 96 -9.67 9.00 17.90
CA SER A 96 -8.92 10.22 18.17
C SER A 96 -9.06 10.62 19.64
N ILE A 97 -7.98 11.13 20.22
CA ILE A 97 -7.89 11.56 21.61
C ILE A 97 -7.82 13.08 21.62
N GLN A 98 -8.71 13.73 22.41
CA GLN A 98 -8.65 15.18 22.61
C GLN A 98 -7.43 15.52 23.46
N ASP A 99 -6.72 16.60 23.11
CA ASP A 99 -5.57 17.06 23.89
C ASP A 99 -6.03 17.55 25.28
N LEU A 100 -5.27 17.20 26.31
CA LEU A 100 -5.61 17.53 27.70
C LEU A 100 -5.42 19.02 28.02
N ASN A 101 -4.56 19.71 27.26
CA ASN A 101 -4.20 21.10 27.52
C ASN A 101 -4.92 22.08 26.58
N ASP A 102 -5.32 21.59 25.39
CA ASP A 102 -6.05 22.38 24.41
C ASP A 102 -7.23 21.58 23.85
N PRO A 103 -8.45 21.84 24.32
CA PRO A 103 -9.66 21.14 23.85
C PRO A 103 -10.00 21.34 22.37
N SER A 104 -9.36 22.27 21.67
CA SER A 104 -9.51 22.45 20.23
C SER A 104 -8.68 21.47 19.40
N LEU A 105 -7.71 20.81 20.02
CA LEU A 105 -6.80 19.87 19.38
C LEU A 105 -7.23 18.42 19.60
N TYR A 106 -7.07 17.61 18.56
CA TYR A 106 -7.29 16.16 18.60
C TYR A 106 -6.07 15.45 18.01
N TRP A 107 -5.56 14.48 18.74
CA TRP A 107 -4.54 13.57 18.27
C TRP A 107 -5.19 12.42 17.50
N ILE A 108 -4.62 12.08 16.35
CA ILE A 108 -5.07 10.90 15.62
C ILE A 108 -4.66 9.66 16.41
N GLY A 109 -5.62 8.76 16.64
CA GLY A 109 -5.36 7.50 17.32
C GLY A 109 -4.35 6.61 16.56
N GLU A 110 -3.71 5.71 17.28
CA GLU A 110 -2.77 4.78 16.68
C GLU A 110 -3.45 3.90 15.62
N ASN A 111 -2.68 3.55 14.59
CA ASN A 111 -3.16 2.60 13.59
C ASN A 111 -3.45 1.24 14.24
N GLY A 112 -4.56 0.64 13.85
CA GLY A 112 -4.90 -0.70 14.30
C GLY A 112 -3.81 -1.71 13.97
N LYS A 113 -3.65 -2.72 14.82
CA LYS A 113 -2.75 -3.85 14.58
C LYS A 113 -3.11 -4.57 13.27
N GLU A 114 -2.19 -5.35 12.76
CA GLU A 114 -2.42 -6.18 11.58
C GLU A 114 -3.54 -7.19 11.88
N ALA A 115 -4.61 -7.15 11.08
CA ALA A 115 -5.76 -8.06 11.18
C ALA A 115 -5.59 -9.28 10.26
N ASP A 116 -4.95 -9.07 9.10
CA ASP A 116 -4.60 -10.11 8.14
C ASP A 116 -3.14 -9.92 7.75
N ASN A 117 -2.27 -10.64 8.41
CA ASN A 117 -0.83 -10.72 8.17
C ASN A 117 -0.39 -12.15 7.83
N GLY A 118 -1.32 -13.01 7.44
CA GLY A 118 -1.07 -14.40 7.07
C GLY A 118 -0.19 -14.55 5.83
N GLU A 119 0.18 -15.77 5.54
CA GLU A 119 0.98 -16.11 4.37
C GLU A 119 0.37 -15.53 3.08
N GLY A 120 1.22 -15.03 2.18
CA GLY A 120 0.83 -14.39 0.94
C GLY A 120 0.50 -12.90 1.07
N THR A 121 0.44 -12.31 2.28
CA THR A 121 0.27 -10.87 2.46
C THR A 121 1.59 -10.11 2.33
N ASP A 122 1.48 -8.82 2.05
CA ASP A 122 2.60 -7.87 2.05
C ASP A 122 3.25 -7.77 3.45
N PHE A 123 2.45 -7.77 4.53
CA PHE A 123 2.95 -7.79 5.91
C PHE A 123 3.82 -9.02 6.17
N HIS A 124 3.30 -10.21 5.83
CA HIS A 124 4.03 -11.46 6.04
C HIS A 124 5.35 -11.49 5.25
N ALA A 125 5.34 -11.03 4.01
CA ALA A 125 6.55 -10.99 3.19
C ALA A 125 7.61 -10.09 3.82
N VAL A 126 7.25 -8.85 4.18
CA VAL A 126 8.18 -7.87 4.76
C VAL A 126 8.72 -8.35 6.11
N THR A 127 7.87 -8.88 6.99
CA THR A 127 8.30 -9.43 8.30
C THR A 127 9.30 -10.58 8.17
N ASN A 128 9.24 -11.33 7.05
CA ASN A 128 10.17 -12.43 6.77
C ASN A 128 11.32 -12.02 5.82
N ASN A 129 11.64 -10.72 5.76
CA ASN A 129 12.75 -10.17 4.97
C ASN A 129 12.62 -10.37 3.46
N PHE A 130 11.39 -10.55 2.94
CA PHE A 130 11.14 -10.55 1.50
C PHE A 130 10.63 -9.18 1.04
N VAL A 131 11.07 -8.76 -0.12
CA VAL A 131 10.42 -7.65 -0.83
C VAL A 131 9.02 -8.10 -1.26
N SER A 132 8.02 -7.33 -0.89
CA SER A 132 6.63 -7.55 -1.28
C SER A 132 6.34 -6.80 -2.58
N VAL A 133 5.76 -7.46 -3.56
CA VAL A 133 5.32 -6.88 -4.83
C VAL A 133 3.85 -7.23 -5.05
N THR A 134 2.97 -6.25 -4.85
CA THR A 134 1.52 -6.42 -4.98
C THR A 134 1.01 -5.73 -6.25
N PRO A 135 0.43 -6.45 -7.21
CA PRO A 135 -0.24 -5.84 -8.33
C PRO A 135 -1.56 -5.21 -7.88
N LEU A 136 -1.80 -3.96 -8.27
CA LEU A 136 -3.01 -3.21 -7.96
C LEU A 136 -3.74 -2.84 -9.25
N GLN A 137 -5.05 -2.84 -9.17
CA GLN A 137 -5.95 -2.30 -10.19
C GLN A 137 -6.57 -0.99 -9.70
N ILE A 138 -7.00 -0.14 -10.62
CA ILE A 138 -7.53 1.18 -10.30
C ILE A 138 -9.04 1.18 -10.27
N ASP A 139 -9.66 0.34 -11.07
CA ASP A 139 -11.11 0.22 -11.07
C ASP A 139 -11.59 -0.36 -9.72
N LEU A 140 -12.13 0.52 -8.90
CA LEU A 140 -12.68 0.20 -7.59
C LEU A 140 -14.14 -0.24 -7.65
N THR A 141 -14.72 -0.35 -8.84
CA THR A 141 -16.11 -0.75 -9.04
C THR A 141 -16.33 -2.18 -8.57
N LYS A 142 -17.20 -2.36 -7.62
CA LYS A 142 -17.61 -3.69 -7.13
C LYS A 142 -18.73 -4.25 -8.02
N TYR A 143 -18.36 -4.66 -9.22
CA TYR A 143 -19.29 -5.11 -10.26
C TYR A 143 -20.38 -6.10 -9.78
N PRO A 144 -20.06 -7.12 -8.93
CA PRO A 144 -21.07 -8.05 -8.44
C PRO A 144 -22.18 -7.41 -7.60
N GLU A 145 -21.96 -6.20 -7.06
CA GLU A 145 -22.92 -5.52 -6.20
C GLU A 145 -23.72 -4.43 -6.90
N ILE A 146 -23.43 -4.11 -8.18
CA ILE A 146 -24.16 -3.07 -8.92
C ILE A 146 -25.65 -3.35 -8.91
N LYS A 147 -26.06 -4.60 -9.17
CA LYS A 147 -27.48 -4.98 -9.15
C LYS A 147 -28.12 -4.78 -7.77
N GLN A 148 -27.42 -5.20 -6.72
CA GLN A 148 -27.91 -5.05 -5.34
C GLN A 148 -28.12 -3.58 -4.98
N VAL A 149 -27.20 -2.71 -5.39
CA VAL A 149 -27.32 -1.27 -5.18
C VAL A 149 -28.48 -0.68 -5.98
N SER A 150 -28.67 -1.14 -7.24
CA SER A 150 -29.84 -0.74 -8.05
C SER A 150 -31.15 -1.09 -7.35
N ASP A 151 -31.31 -2.34 -6.91
CA ASP A 151 -32.49 -2.83 -6.21
C ASP A 151 -32.73 -2.08 -4.86
N TRP A 152 -31.65 -1.60 -4.23
CA TRP A 152 -31.73 -0.76 -3.03
C TRP A 152 -32.19 0.66 -3.34
N LEU A 153 -31.71 1.24 -4.43
CA LEU A 153 -32.11 2.60 -4.87
C LEU A 153 -33.57 2.68 -5.26
N GLU A 154 -34.16 1.62 -5.85
CA GLU A 154 -35.59 1.57 -6.22
C GLU A 154 -36.54 1.72 -5.02
N LYS A 155 -36.04 1.51 -3.79
CA LYS A 155 -36.82 1.64 -2.54
C LYS A 155 -36.84 3.08 -2.01
N ILE A 156 -36.12 3.99 -2.64
CA ILE A 156 -36.08 5.40 -2.24
C ILE A 156 -37.30 6.11 -2.87
N ASN A 157 -38.19 6.58 -2.04
CA ASN A 157 -39.27 7.47 -2.44
C ASN A 157 -38.77 8.92 -2.39
N TYR A 158 -38.76 9.62 -3.51
CA TYR A 158 -38.44 11.07 -3.63
C TYR A 158 -39.56 11.84 -4.28
#